data_a47ee0e65e0d27073377d387c602df9b
#
_entry.id   a47ee0e65e0d27073377d387c602df9b
#
_cell.length_a   1.000
_cell.length_b   1.000
_cell.length_c   1.000
_cell.angle_alpha   90.00
_cell.angle_beta   90.00
_cell.angle_gamma   90.00
#
_symmetry.space_group_name_H-M   'P 1'
#
loop_
_entity.id
_entity.type
_entity.pdbx_description
1 polymer ?
#
loop_
_entity_poly.entity_id
_entity_poly.type
_entity_poly.pdbx_seq_one_letter_code
_entity_poly.pdbx_strand_id
1 'polypeptide(L)'
;FYKFLQQNGGLPDIITCCRFSLHDAAPLKDSLMNLALTNEAGAVYNTYLNSFKNEDGSVNWLPVCADAHGFVVNRSLFEQYDIPLPTDYASFVSACQAFEKVGIRGFTADYNYDYTCMETLQGLSAAELTTTEGRKWRTAYSDPASTVRVGLDDAVWPGAFERMAQFIQDTHLTADDLALNYDGVTGMFRNGEVAMYFGSSAGVKMFQDEGIDTIFLPFFSQNGEKWIMTTPYFQVALNRDLEQDTARREIVMKVLNVMLSEDAQNRIVADGQDVLS
;
A
#
# COMPACT_ATOMS: atom_id res chain seq x y z
N PHE A 1 0.76 -11.32 18.70
CA PHE A 1 2.08 -11.41 19.34
C PHE A 1 2.24 -10.34 20.43
N TYR A 2 2.19 -9.04 20.13
CA TYR A 2 2.42 -7.97 21.10
C TYR A 2 1.41 -7.95 22.27
N LYS A 3 0.15 -8.29 22.05
CA LYS A 3 -0.83 -8.52 23.12
C LYS A 3 -0.37 -9.58 24.10
N PHE A 4 0.20 -10.67 23.59
CA PHE A 4 0.74 -11.73 24.44
C PHE A 4 1.95 -11.25 25.26
N LEU A 5 2.86 -10.49 24.65
CA LEU A 5 4.01 -9.92 25.37
C LEU A 5 3.56 -8.95 26.46
N GLN A 6 2.60 -8.07 26.17
CA GLN A 6 2.03 -7.14 27.13
C GLN A 6 1.48 -7.86 28.39
N GLN A 7 0.84 -9.00 28.19
CA GLN A 7 0.24 -9.79 29.27
C GLN A 7 1.26 -10.63 30.05
N ASN A 8 2.43 -10.95 29.49
CA ASN A 8 3.36 -11.95 30.02
C ASN A 8 4.78 -11.41 30.30
N GLY A 9 4.99 -10.15 30.43
CA GLY A 9 6.34 -9.67 30.82
C GLY A 9 6.73 -8.31 30.24
N GLY A 10 5.80 -7.68 29.58
CA GLY A 10 5.99 -6.36 29.02
C GLY A 10 6.38 -6.33 27.56
N LEU A 11 6.27 -5.13 26.96
CA LEU A 11 6.61 -4.87 25.58
C LEU A 11 8.10 -4.55 25.43
N PRO A 12 8.72 -4.85 24.26
CA PRO A 12 10.04 -4.31 23.95
C PRO A 12 10.00 -2.79 23.84
N ASP A 13 11.17 -2.14 23.90
CA ASP A 13 11.27 -0.69 23.81
C ASP A 13 10.78 -0.13 22.49
N ILE A 14 11.15 -0.81 21.42
CA ILE A 14 10.77 -0.50 20.04
C ILE A 14 9.90 -1.64 19.53
N ILE A 15 8.75 -1.28 19.03
CA ILE A 15 7.76 -2.19 18.47
C ILE A 15 7.61 -1.83 17.00
N THR A 16 7.70 -2.81 16.12
CA THR A 16 7.57 -2.62 14.69
C THR A 16 6.46 -3.46 14.12
N CYS A 17 5.78 -2.97 13.11
CA CYS A 17 4.88 -3.78 12.32
C CYS A 17 4.82 -3.30 10.87
N CYS A 18 4.41 -4.21 9.99
CA CYS A 18 4.04 -3.92 8.62
C CYS A 18 2.53 -4.09 8.51
N ARG A 19 1.85 -3.23 7.77
CA ARG A 19 0.40 -3.29 7.56
C ARG A 19 -0.40 -3.38 8.85
N PHE A 20 -0.91 -2.28 9.30
CA PHE A 20 -1.62 -2.20 10.56
C PHE A 20 -2.83 -1.27 10.43
N SER A 21 -3.87 -1.52 11.22
CA SER A 21 -4.96 -0.57 11.41
C SER A 21 -4.96 -0.02 12.84
N LEU A 22 -5.43 1.22 13.02
CA LEU A 22 -5.61 1.80 14.36
C LEU A 22 -6.56 0.96 15.22
N HIS A 23 -7.55 0.32 14.60
CA HIS A 23 -8.49 -0.57 15.29
C HIS A 23 -7.77 -1.78 15.92
N ASP A 24 -6.88 -2.43 15.16
CA ASP A 24 -6.12 -3.60 15.65
C ASP A 24 -5.10 -3.21 16.71
N ALA A 25 -4.57 -2.00 16.62
CA ALA A 25 -3.59 -1.44 17.56
C ALA A 25 -4.23 -0.84 18.83
N ALA A 26 -5.53 -0.54 18.83
CA ALA A 26 -6.21 0.08 19.95
C ALA A 26 -5.96 -0.60 21.30
N PRO A 27 -5.90 -1.94 21.42
CA PRO A 27 -5.61 -2.60 22.70
C PRO A 27 -4.21 -2.33 23.26
N LEU A 28 -3.27 -1.85 22.43
CA LEU A 28 -1.90 -1.52 22.87
C LEU A 28 -1.74 -0.04 23.20
N LYS A 29 -2.69 0.82 22.85
CA LYS A 29 -2.57 2.28 22.95
C LYS A 29 -2.04 2.76 24.31
N ASP A 30 -2.58 2.24 25.40
CA ASP A 30 -2.19 2.64 26.75
C ASP A 30 -0.79 2.17 27.18
N SER A 31 -0.19 1.26 26.43
CA SER A 31 1.17 0.75 26.65
C SER A 31 2.22 1.41 25.75
N LEU A 32 1.80 2.36 24.92
CA LEU A 32 2.66 3.03 23.96
C LEU A 32 2.83 4.51 24.29
N MET A 33 4.02 5.05 24.01
CA MET A 33 4.30 6.48 24.13
C MET A 33 3.44 7.28 23.17
N ASN A 34 3.04 8.47 23.58
CA ASN A 34 2.47 9.46 22.67
C ASN A 34 3.61 10.26 22.00
N LEU A 35 3.74 10.11 20.71
CA LEU A 35 4.77 10.75 19.88
C LEU A 35 4.30 12.02 19.18
N ALA A 36 3.04 12.44 19.34
CA ALA A 36 2.41 13.53 18.58
C ALA A 36 3.18 14.87 18.63
N LEU A 37 3.90 15.14 19.71
CA LEU A 37 4.66 16.39 19.92
C LEU A 37 6.18 16.20 19.83
N THR A 38 6.64 15.08 19.30
CA THR A 38 8.08 14.85 19.11
C THR A 38 8.55 15.45 17.78
N ASN A 39 9.84 15.72 17.69
CA ASN A 39 10.46 16.19 16.44
C ASN A 39 10.35 15.15 15.35
N GLU A 40 10.39 13.88 15.71
CA GLU A 40 10.28 12.73 14.82
C GLU A 40 8.91 12.67 14.15
N ALA A 41 7.84 12.92 14.89
CA ALA A 41 6.49 13.05 14.31
C ALA A 41 6.39 14.29 13.40
N GLY A 42 7.05 15.38 13.76
CA GLY A 42 7.10 16.60 12.95
C GLY A 42 7.87 16.44 11.63
N ALA A 43 8.75 15.45 11.53
CA ALA A 43 9.48 15.13 10.30
C ALA A 43 8.66 14.34 9.28
N VAL A 44 7.59 13.67 9.72
CA VAL A 44 6.72 12.87 8.83
C VAL A 44 5.69 13.75 8.14
N TYR A 45 5.46 13.56 6.85
CA TYR A 45 4.41 14.27 6.12
C TYR A 45 3.04 14.10 6.79
N ASN A 46 2.32 15.20 6.96
CA ASN A 46 1.00 15.22 7.60
C ASN A 46 0.00 14.26 6.98
N THR A 47 0.08 14.02 5.68
CA THR A 47 -0.80 13.07 4.99
C THR A 47 -0.68 11.66 5.57
N TYR A 48 0.55 11.21 5.82
CA TYR A 48 0.81 9.91 6.43
C TYR A 48 0.56 9.92 7.93
N LEU A 49 1.03 10.95 8.64
CA LEU A 49 0.88 11.07 10.09
C LEU A 49 -0.60 11.07 10.52
N ASN A 50 -1.47 11.71 9.75
CA ASN A 50 -2.91 11.76 10.03
C ASN A 50 -3.58 10.38 10.02
N SER A 51 -3.02 9.40 9.30
CA SER A 51 -3.52 8.02 9.31
C SER A 51 -3.26 7.28 10.63
N PHE A 52 -2.37 7.82 11.48
CA PHE A 52 -1.99 7.25 12.79
C PHE A 52 -2.50 8.08 13.97
N LYS A 53 -3.28 9.12 13.69
CA LYS A 53 -3.80 10.00 14.72
C LYS A 53 -5.05 9.40 15.37
N ASN A 54 -4.99 9.18 16.66
CA ASN A 54 -6.15 8.76 17.45
C ASN A 54 -7.16 9.90 17.60
N GLU A 55 -8.39 9.58 18.01
CA GLU A 55 -9.48 10.55 18.24
C GLU A 55 -9.11 11.65 19.24
N ASP A 56 -8.30 11.32 20.26
CA ASP A 56 -7.81 12.27 21.26
C ASP A 56 -6.61 13.11 20.77
N GLY A 57 -6.21 12.95 19.52
CA GLY A 57 -5.08 13.64 18.91
C GLY A 57 -3.72 13.05 19.22
N SER A 58 -3.64 11.97 20.01
CA SER A 58 -2.38 11.26 20.26
C SER A 58 -1.94 10.48 19.01
N VAL A 59 -0.62 10.28 18.87
CA VAL A 59 0.01 9.47 17.83
C VAL A 59 0.93 8.49 18.53
N ASN A 60 0.65 7.21 18.45
CA ASN A 60 1.45 6.17 19.08
C ASN A 60 2.34 5.42 18.09
N TRP A 61 2.07 5.54 16.80
CA TRP A 61 2.81 4.90 15.73
C TRP A 61 3.31 5.93 14.73
N LEU A 62 4.56 5.79 14.32
CA LEU A 62 5.13 6.57 13.23
C LEU A 62 5.46 5.65 12.05
N PRO A 63 5.05 6.00 10.84
CA PRO A 63 5.53 5.31 9.66
C PRO A 63 7.01 5.61 9.43
N VAL A 64 7.75 4.66 8.87
CA VAL A 64 9.17 4.81 8.51
C VAL A 64 9.35 4.86 6.99
N CYS A 65 8.50 4.13 6.26
CA CYS A 65 8.45 4.16 4.81
C CYS A 65 7.02 3.92 4.31
N ALA A 66 6.81 4.11 3.03
CA ALA A 66 5.59 3.77 2.33
C ALA A 66 5.90 2.92 1.08
N ASP A 67 4.90 2.17 0.63
CA ASP A 67 4.91 1.55 -0.69
C ASP A 67 4.00 2.33 -1.62
N ALA A 68 4.42 2.50 -2.87
CA ALA A 68 3.56 2.93 -3.96
C ALA A 68 3.01 1.69 -4.67
N HIS A 69 1.69 1.64 -4.88
CA HIS A 69 0.99 0.51 -5.50
C HIS A 69 0.46 0.91 -6.88
N GLY A 70 0.68 0.03 -7.85
CA GLY A 70 0.32 0.22 -9.25
C GLY A 70 0.67 -1.02 -10.07
N PHE A 71 1.00 -0.83 -11.34
CA PHE A 71 1.39 -1.92 -12.23
C PHE A 71 2.91 -2.05 -12.32
N VAL A 72 3.42 -3.24 -12.00
CA VAL A 72 4.80 -3.64 -12.25
C VAL A 72 4.84 -4.27 -13.64
N VAL A 73 5.71 -3.77 -14.51
CA VAL A 73 5.70 -4.04 -15.94
C VAL A 73 7.06 -4.54 -16.41
N ASN A 74 7.09 -5.67 -17.09
CA ASN A 74 8.29 -6.22 -17.73
C ASN A 74 8.52 -5.54 -19.10
N ARG A 75 9.30 -4.43 -19.11
CA ARG A 75 9.54 -3.64 -20.31
C ARG A 75 10.22 -4.46 -21.42
N SER A 76 11.09 -5.40 -21.06
CA SER A 76 11.73 -6.27 -22.05
C SER A 76 10.74 -7.06 -22.90
N LEU A 77 9.62 -7.52 -22.32
CA LEU A 77 8.60 -8.23 -23.08
C LEU A 77 7.89 -7.29 -24.06
N PHE A 78 7.60 -6.05 -23.67
CA PHE A 78 7.00 -5.04 -24.55
C PHE A 78 7.90 -4.76 -25.75
N GLU A 79 9.20 -4.59 -25.52
CA GLU A 79 10.20 -4.39 -26.59
C GLU A 79 10.33 -5.64 -27.48
N GLN A 80 10.40 -6.83 -26.88
CA GLN A 80 10.56 -8.10 -27.60
C GLN A 80 9.42 -8.39 -28.59
N TYR A 81 8.20 -8.03 -28.21
CA TYR A 81 7.00 -8.31 -29.02
C TYR A 81 6.47 -7.10 -29.78
N ASP A 82 7.20 -5.98 -29.77
CA ASP A 82 6.81 -4.72 -30.41
C ASP A 82 5.41 -4.24 -29.97
N ILE A 83 5.12 -4.40 -28.66
CA ILE A 83 3.86 -3.95 -28.04
C ILE A 83 4.13 -2.60 -27.36
N PRO A 84 3.36 -1.53 -27.66
CA PRO A 84 3.54 -0.25 -27.01
C PRO A 84 3.23 -0.31 -25.51
N LEU A 85 4.02 0.39 -24.67
CA LEU A 85 3.73 0.57 -23.26
C LEU A 85 2.40 1.31 -23.07
N PRO A 86 1.55 0.87 -22.13
CA PRO A 86 0.27 1.51 -21.90
C PRO A 86 0.43 2.92 -21.30
N THR A 87 -0.39 3.85 -21.76
CA THR A 87 -0.44 5.23 -21.30
C THR A 87 -1.80 5.65 -20.76
N ASP A 88 -2.81 4.80 -20.97
CA ASP A 88 -4.19 4.96 -20.52
C ASP A 88 -4.87 3.57 -20.43
N TYR A 89 -6.11 3.53 -19.98
CA TYR A 89 -6.85 2.28 -19.82
C TYR A 89 -7.05 1.51 -21.14
N ALA A 90 -7.36 2.21 -22.22
CA ALA A 90 -7.59 1.55 -23.51
C ALA A 90 -6.32 0.90 -24.08
N SER A 91 -5.18 1.58 -23.96
CA SER A 91 -3.87 1.02 -24.34
C SER A 91 -3.42 -0.10 -23.40
N PHE A 92 -3.76 -0.05 -22.10
CA PHE A 92 -3.53 -1.13 -21.16
C PHE A 92 -4.29 -2.42 -21.58
N VAL A 93 -5.59 -2.30 -21.86
CA VAL A 93 -6.40 -3.41 -22.35
C VAL A 93 -5.86 -3.96 -23.69
N SER A 94 -5.48 -3.05 -24.59
CA SER A 94 -4.91 -3.46 -25.90
C SER A 94 -3.59 -4.21 -25.74
N ALA A 95 -2.76 -3.82 -24.79
CA ALA A 95 -1.51 -4.52 -24.46
C ALA A 95 -1.81 -5.93 -23.89
N CYS A 96 -2.77 -6.06 -22.96
CA CYS A 96 -3.19 -7.36 -22.43
C CYS A 96 -3.59 -8.31 -23.57
N GLN A 97 -4.46 -7.86 -24.48
CA GLN A 97 -4.93 -8.64 -25.62
C GLN A 97 -3.81 -8.96 -26.62
N ALA A 98 -2.82 -8.08 -26.78
CA ALA A 98 -1.68 -8.32 -27.66
C ALA A 98 -0.76 -9.42 -27.11
N PHE A 99 -0.51 -9.42 -25.80
CA PHE A 99 0.27 -10.48 -25.14
C PHE A 99 -0.41 -11.84 -25.21
N GLU A 100 -1.71 -11.90 -25.03
CA GLU A 100 -2.46 -13.16 -25.13
C GLU A 100 -2.34 -13.82 -26.51
N LYS A 101 -2.28 -13.03 -27.59
CA LYS A 101 -2.10 -13.55 -28.96
C LYS A 101 -0.76 -14.24 -29.16
N VAL A 102 0.25 -13.90 -28.34
CA VAL A 102 1.59 -14.52 -28.36
C VAL A 102 1.79 -15.52 -27.23
N GLY A 103 0.71 -15.88 -26.50
CA GLY A 103 0.73 -16.91 -25.46
C GLY A 103 1.30 -16.44 -24.13
N ILE A 104 1.40 -15.14 -23.92
CA ILE A 104 1.82 -14.52 -22.66
C ILE A 104 0.59 -13.91 -21.98
N ARG A 105 0.47 -14.08 -20.69
CA ARG A 105 -0.60 -13.43 -19.92
C ARG A 105 -0.34 -11.92 -19.87
N GLY A 106 -1.34 -11.10 -20.19
CA GLY A 106 -1.20 -9.66 -20.22
C GLY A 106 -1.09 -9.08 -18.80
N PHE A 107 -1.97 -9.53 -17.89
CA PHE A 107 -2.05 -9.03 -16.52
C PHE A 107 -2.52 -10.11 -15.54
N THR A 108 -2.03 -10.05 -14.30
CA THR A 108 -2.57 -10.77 -13.13
C THR A 108 -2.20 -10.08 -11.82
N ALA A 109 -2.58 -10.65 -10.69
CA ALA A 109 -2.14 -10.24 -9.34
C ALA A 109 -2.24 -11.42 -8.36
N ASP A 110 -1.72 -11.21 -7.15
CA ASP A 110 -1.78 -12.18 -6.05
C ASP A 110 -3.14 -12.15 -5.34
N TYR A 111 -4.20 -12.42 -6.10
CA TYR A 111 -5.60 -12.33 -5.66
C TYR A 111 -6.03 -13.39 -4.62
N ASN A 112 -5.13 -14.27 -4.22
CA ASN A 112 -5.33 -15.11 -3.04
C ASN A 112 -5.39 -14.28 -1.74
N TYR A 113 -4.99 -13.01 -1.79
CA TYR A 113 -5.06 -12.10 -0.66
C TYR A 113 -6.20 -11.09 -0.82
N ASP A 114 -7.06 -11.00 0.20
CA ASP A 114 -8.21 -10.07 0.22
C ASP A 114 -7.78 -8.62 0.01
N TYR A 115 -6.63 -8.22 0.57
CA TYR A 115 -6.13 -6.86 0.44
C TYR A 115 -5.76 -6.50 -1.00
N THR A 116 -5.22 -7.43 -1.81
CA THR A 116 -4.91 -7.18 -3.22
C THR A 116 -6.17 -6.91 -4.03
N CYS A 117 -7.25 -7.67 -3.76
CA CYS A 117 -8.57 -7.42 -4.36
C CYS A 117 -9.08 -6.02 -3.99
N MET A 118 -8.97 -5.65 -2.71
CA MET A 118 -9.43 -4.35 -2.22
C MET A 118 -8.59 -3.19 -2.77
N GLU A 119 -7.27 -3.32 -2.83
CA GLU A 119 -6.39 -2.31 -3.37
C GLU A 119 -6.60 -2.11 -4.88
N THR A 120 -6.81 -3.19 -5.64
CA THR A 120 -7.16 -3.09 -7.06
C THR A 120 -8.48 -2.34 -7.25
N LEU A 121 -9.52 -2.68 -6.47
CA LEU A 121 -10.81 -1.99 -6.50
C LEU A 121 -10.65 -0.50 -6.14
N GLN A 122 -9.87 -0.18 -5.12
CA GLN A 122 -9.59 1.20 -4.71
C GLN A 122 -8.85 1.98 -5.80
N GLY A 123 -7.83 1.38 -6.44
CA GLY A 123 -7.10 1.99 -7.56
C GLY A 123 -8.01 2.33 -8.73
N LEU A 124 -8.86 1.40 -9.15
CA LEU A 124 -9.84 1.59 -10.23
C LEU A 124 -10.94 2.61 -9.88
N SER A 125 -11.20 2.82 -8.59
CA SER A 125 -12.28 3.67 -8.06
C SER A 125 -11.78 4.95 -7.42
N ALA A 126 -10.49 5.24 -7.51
CA ALA A 126 -9.87 6.38 -6.83
C ALA A 126 -10.52 7.72 -7.24
N ALA A 127 -10.91 7.87 -8.50
CA ALA A 127 -11.61 9.05 -9.00
C ALA A 127 -12.90 9.35 -8.22
N GLU A 128 -13.72 8.34 -7.95
CA GLU A 128 -14.99 8.48 -7.22
C GLU A 128 -14.76 8.64 -5.73
N LEU A 129 -13.86 7.85 -5.16
CA LEU A 129 -13.57 7.86 -3.72
C LEU A 129 -12.93 9.17 -3.25
N THR A 130 -12.28 9.91 -4.15
CA THR A 130 -11.64 11.21 -3.86
C THR A 130 -12.54 12.42 -4.12
N THR A 131 -13.73 12.23 -4.69
CA THR A 131 -14.75 13.28 -4.83
C THR A 131 -15.23 13.78 -3.47
N THR A 132 -15.96 14.89 -3.46
CA THR A 132 -16.60 15.40 -2.23
C THR A 132 -17.55 14.37 -1.62
N GLU A 133 -18.35 13.68 -2.43
CA GLU A 133 -19.28 12.65 -1.97
C GLU A 133 -18.52 11.40 -1.49
N GLY A 134 -17.51 10.95 -2.21
CA GLY A 134 -16.67 9.84 -1.78
C GLY A 134 -15.96 10.12 -0.45
N ARG A 135 -15.48 11.35 -0.24
CA ARG A 135 -14.91 11.76 1.05
C ARG A 135 -15.92 11.76 2.17
N LYS A 136 -17.14 12.26 1.94
CA LYS A 136 -18.24 12.21 2.91
C LYS A 136 -18.57 10.76 3.29
N TRP A 137 -18.66 9.89 2.29
CA TRP A 137 -18.91 8.47 2.51
C TRP A 137 -17.81 7.84 3.39
N ARG A 138 -16.54 8.04 3.05
CA ARG A 138 -15.40 7.51 3.82
C ARG A 138 -15.38 8.02 5.26
N THR A 139 -15.65 9.31 5.45
CA THR A 139 -15.72 9.91 6.79
C THR A 139 -16.85 9.28 7.60
N ALA A 140 -18.06 9.15 7.04
CA ALA A 140 -19.20 8.57 7.73
C ALA A 140 -18.98 7.08 8.03
N TYR A 141 -18.34 6.33 7.14
CA TYR A 141 -18.01 4.92 7.34
C TYR A 141 -16.98 4.70 8.43
N SER A 142 -15.95 5.56 8.50
CA SER A 142 -14.83 5.44 9.43
C SER A 142 -15.12 5.97 10.82
N ASP A 143 -16.19 6.77 10.99
CA ASP A 143 -16.54 7.38 12.27
C ASP A 143 -17.58 6.51 13.03
N PRO A 144 -17.18 5.80 14.10
CA PRO A 144 -18.10 5.00 14.90
C PRO A 144 -19.23 5.82 15.54
N ALA A 145 -19.00 7.13 15.74
CA ALA A 145 -19.99 8.06 16.31
C ALA A 145 -20.92 8.67 15.25
N SER A 146 -20.68 8.38 13.96
CA SER A 146 -21.50 8.92 12.88
C SER A 146 -22.97 8.52 13.02
N THR A 147 -23.85 9.50 12.92
CA THR A 147 -25.30 9.29 12.81
C THR A 147 -25.72 9.02 11.36
N VAL A 148 -24.83 9.27 10.40
CA VAL A 148 -25.06 8.99 8.99
C VAL A 148 -24.72 7.52 8.72
N ARG A 149 -25.72 6.77 8.28
CA ARG A 149 -25.53 5.39 7.83
C ARG A 149 -25.15 5.41 6.36
N VAL A 150 -24.08 4.72 6.02
CA VAL A 150 -23.59 4.54 4.65
C VAL A 150 -23.38 3.06 4.36
N GLY A 151 -23.56 2.67 3.10
CA GLY A 151 -23.43 1.29 2.66
C GLY A 151 -22.74 1.20 1.30
N LEU A 152 -22.57 -0.01 0.80
CA LEU A 152 -21.96 -0.27 -0.51
C LEU A 152 -22.94 -0.06 -1.68
N ASP A 153 -24.19 0.23 -1.40
CA ASP A 153 -25.25 0.65 -2.31
C ASP A 153 -25.35 2.17 -2.49
N ASP A 154 -24.57 2.93 -1.72
CA ASP A 154 -24.48 4.39 -1.88
C ASP A 154 -23.79 4.78 -3.20
N ALA A 155 -24.08 5.99 -3.68
CA ALA A 155 -23.82 6.51 -5.02
C ALA A 155 -22.38 6.30 -5.57
N VAL A 156 -21.42 6.10 -4.70
CA VAL A 156 -19.99 5.94 -5.08
C VAL A 156 -19.68 4.50 -5.51
N TRP A 157 -20.21 3.51 -4.81
CA TRP A 157 -19.80 2.12 -4.92
C TRP A 157 -20.38 1.34 -6.12
N PRO A 158 -21.63 1.54 -6.54
CA PRO A 158 -22.15 0.82 -7.72
C PRO A 158 -21.27 1.00 -8.94
N GLY A 159 -20.86 2.24 -9.25
CA GLY A 159 -19.93 2.52 -10.35
C GLY A 159 -18.53 1.94 -10.16
N ALA A 160 -18.05 1.84 -8.91
CA ALA A 160 -16.78 1.20 -8.60
C ALA A 160 -16.82 -0.31 -8.88
N PHE A 161 -17.89 -0.99 -8.49
CA PHE A 161 -18.08 -2.41 -8.78
C PHE A 161 -18.28 -2.69 -10.27
N GLU A 162 -18.99 -1.84 -10.99
CA GLU A 162 -19.13 -1.94 -12.45
C GLU A 162 -17.76 -1.84 -13.14
N ARG A 163 -16.90 -0.89 -12.72
CA ARG A 163 -15.53 -0.80 -13.26
C ARG A 163 -14.66 -1.99 -12.92
N MET A 164 -14.78 -2.54 -11.73
CA MET A 164 -14.06 -3.76 -11.37
C MET A 164 -14.52 -4.95 -12.22
N ALA A 165 -15.83 -5.10 -12.43
CA ALA A 165 -16.37 -6.13 -13.29
C ALA A 165 -15.87 -5.98 -14.74
N GLN A 166 -15.84 -4.75 -15.26
CA GLN A 166 -15.30 -4.45 -16.59
C GLN A 166 -13.81 -4.75 -16.66
N PHE A 167 -13.03 -4.35 -15.64
CA PHE A 167 -11.60 -4.64 -15.56
C PHE A 167 -11.31 -6.14 -15.61
N ILE A 168 -12.07 -6.95 -14.85
CA ILE A 168 -11.96 -8.42 -14.85
C ILE A 168 -12.21 -8.98 -16.26
N GLN A 169 -13.22 -8.48 -16.95
CA GLN A 169 -13.52 -8.90 -18.33
C GLN A 169 -12.42 -8.48 -19.31
N ASP A 170 -11.97 -7.23 -19.25
CA ASP A 170 -11.00 -6.67 -20.18
C ASP A 170 -9.60 -7.28 -20.01
N THR A 171 -9.25 -7.74 -18.81
CA THR A 171 -7.97 -8.39 -18.49
C THR A 171 -8.03 -9.90 -18.49
N HIS A 172 -9.20 -10.47 -18.81
CA HIS A 172 -9.48 -11.92 -18.84
C HIS A 172 -9.10 -12.66 -17.54
N LEU A 173 -9.23 -11.97 -16.38
CA LEU A 173 -9.05 -12.59 -15.07
C LEU A 173 -10.12 -13.68 -14.86
N THR A 174 -9.69 -14.79 -14.27
CA THR A 174 -10.53 -15.97 -14.05
C THR A 174 -10.54 -16.39 -12.59
N ALA A 175 -11.34 -17.39 -12.23
CA ALA A 175 -11.33 -17.94 -10.89
C ALA A 175 -9.98 -18.53 -10.48
N ASP A 176 -9.15 -18.96 -11.43
CA ASP A 176 -7.81 -19.49 -11.15
C ASP A 176 -6.86 -18.41 -10.62
N ASP A 177 -7.09 -17.13 -10.96
CA ASP A 177 -6.31 -16.01 -10.43
C ASP A 177 -6.50 -15.83 -8.92
N LEU A 178 -7.66 -16.23 -8.38
CA LEU A 178 -7.92 -16.19 -6.93
C LEU A 178 -7.06 -17.18 -6.14
N ALA A 179 -6.39 -18.12 -6.80
CA ALA A 179 -5.46 -19.06 -6.17
C ALA A 179 -4.00 -18.56 -6.22
N LEU A 180 -3.71 -17.50 -6.98
CA LEU A 180 -2.36 -16.98 -7.12
C LEU A 180 -1.95 -16.19 -5.86
N ASN A 181 -0.86 -16.63 -5.26
CA ASN A 181 -0.18 -15.90 -4.19
C ASN A 181 1.01 -15.09 -4.74
N TYR A 182 1.66 -14.32 -3.88
CA TYR A 182 2.81 -13.50 -4.25
C TYR A 182 3.93 -14.28 -4.95
N ASP A 183 4.30 -15.46 -4.44
CA ASP A 183 5.37 -16.28 -5.03
C ASP A 183 4.98 -16.80 -6.42
N GLY A 184 3.71 -17.17 -6.61
CA GLY A 184 3.19 -17.59 -7.90
C GLY A 184 3.25 -16.48 -8.94
N VAL A 185 2.75 -15.29 -8.61
CA VAL A 185 2.75 -14.13 -9.53
C VAL A 185 4.16 -13.69 -9.85
N THR A 186 5.03 -13.54 -8.84
CA THR A 186 6.43 -13.12 -9.05
C THR A 186 7.24 -14.19 -9.81
N GLY A 187 6.92 -15.47 -9.63
CA GLY A 187 7.47 -16.57 -10.44
C GLY A 187 7.08 -16.46 -11.91
N MET A 188 5.79 -16.25 -12.21
CA MET A 188 5.31 -16.00 -13.57
C MET A 188 5.99 -14.81 -14.23
N PHE A 189 6.16 -13.72 -13.48
CA PHE A 189 6.81 -12.50 -13.98
C PHE A 189 8.30 -12.75 -14.32
N ARG A 190 9.04 -13.44 -13.45
CA ARG A 190 10.44 -13.83 -13.70
C ARG A 190 10.60 -14.69 -14.94
N ASN A 191 9.67 -15.61 -15.14
CA ASN A 191 9.69 -16.53 -16.29
C ASN A 191 9.22 -15.88 -17.59
N GLY A 192 8.72 -14.63 -17.56
CA GLY A 192 8.13 -13.97 -18.72
C GLY A 192 6.76 -14.54 -19.13
N GLU A 193 6.08 -15.20 -18.22
CA GLU A 193 4.75 -15.81 -18.43
C GLU A 193 3.62 -14.79 -18.27
N VAL A 194 3.90 -13.66 -17.58
CA VAL A 194 3.00 -12.51 -17.45
C VAL A 194 3.75 -11.21 -17.71
N ALA A 195 3.14 -10.30 -18.46
CA ALA A 195 3.77 -9.04 -18.85
C ALA A 195 3.65 -7.94 -17.78
N MET A 196 2.53 -7.92 -17.07
CA MET A 196 2.22 -6.93 -16.04
C MET A 196 1.54 -7.60 -14.84
N TYR A 197 1.83 -7.11 -13.64
CA TYR A 197 1.04 -7.51 -12.47
C TYR A 197 0.80 -6.32 -11.55
N PHE A 198 -0.25 -6.40 -10.72
CA PHE A 198 -0.44 -5.44 -9.64
C PHE A 198 0.56 -5.71 -8.53
N GLY A 199 1.33 -4.67 -8.16
CA GLY A 199 2.36 -4.79 -7.13
C GLY A 199 2.85 -3.45 -6.62
N SER A 200 3.89 -3.48 -5.79
CA SER A 200 4.47 -2.28 -5.20
C SER A 200 5.73 -1.82 -5.95
N SER A 201 6.12 -0.56 -5.71
CA SER A 201 7.35 0.03 -6.25
C SER A 201 8.62 -0.75 -5.82
N ALA A 202 8.61 -1.37 -4.62
CA ALA A 202 9.71 -2.24 -4.17
C ALA A 202 9.88 -3.47 -5.07
N GLY A 203 8.80 -3.99 -5.66
CA GLY A 203 8.85 -5.09 -6.62
C GLY A 203 9.63 -4.74 -7.89
N VAL A 204 9.56 -3.48 -8.34
CA VAL A 204 10.35 -3.01 -9.50
C VAL A 204 11.85 -3.16 -9.24
N LYS A 205 12.32 -2.64 -8.11
CA LYS A 205 13.74 -2.72 -7.73
C LYS A 205 14.21 -4.17 -7.59
N MET A 206 13.41 -5.02 -6.97
CA MET A 206 13.71 -6.45 -6.82
C MET A 206 13.99 -7.10 -8.18
N PHE A 207 13.14 -6.90 -9.17
CA PHE A 207 13.33 -7.48 -10.50
C PHE A 207 14.45 -6.83 -11.30
N GLN A 208 14.67 -5.52 -11.15
CA GLN A 208 15.83 -4.84 -11.75
C GLN A 208 17.15 -5.42 -11.23
N ASP A 209 17.24 -5.74 -9.93
CA ASP A 209 18.42 -6.39 -9.34
C ASP A 209 18.62 -7.83 -9.84
N GLU A 210 17.54 -8.49 -10.26
CA GLU A 210 17.60 -9.80 -10.96
C GLU A 210 17.89 -9.68 -12.46
N GLY A 211 18.08 -8.47 -12.98
CA GLY A 211 18.40 -8.20 -14.39
C GLY A 211 17.21 -8.15 -15.34
N ILE A 212 15.98 -8.07 -14.80
CA ILE A 212 14.74 -7.91 -15.57
C ILE A 212 14.46 -6.41 -15.71
N ASP A 213 14.40 -5.92 -16.94
CA ASP A 213 14.07 -4.52 -17.19
C ASP A 213 12.59 -4.24 -16.83
N THR A 214 12.40 -3.70 -15.64
CA THR A 214 11.11 -3.52 -15.01
C THR A 214 10.84 -2.04 -14.77
N ILE A 215 9.61 -1.61 -15.04
CA ILE A 215 9.14 -0.26 -14.75
C ILE A 215 7.86 -0.29 -13.92
N PHE A 216 7.51 0.86 -13.35
CA PHE A 216 6.29 1.06 -12.59
C PHE A 216 5.34 1.98 -13.34
N LEU A 217 4.07 1.56 -13.47
CA LEU A 217 3.03 2.38 -14.07
C LEU A 217 1.87 2.60 -13.08
N PRO A 218 1.21 3.75 -13.16
CA PRO A 218 0.03 4.03 -12.34
C PRO A 218 -1.14 3.14 -12.75
N PHE A 219 -2.15 3.06 -11.89
CA PHE A 219 -3.48 2.62 -12.31
C PHE A 219 -4.03 3.54 -13.39
N PHE A 220 -4.60 2.94 -14.41
CA PHE A 220 -5.33 3.65 -15.45
C PHE A 220 -6.82 3.55 -15.17
N SER A 221 -7.46 4.66 -14.93
CA SER A 221 -8.91 4.72 -14.75
C SER A 221 -9.61 4.74 -16.11
N GLN A 222 -10.77 4.09 -16.20
CA GLN A 222 -11.60 4.07 -17.41
C GLN A 222 -12.09 5.46 -17.84
N ASN A 223 -12.07 6.44 -16.94
CA ASN A 223 -12.40 7.85 -17.24
C ASN A 223 -11.17 8.70 -17.64
N GLY A 224 -10.01 8.08 -17.86
CA GLY A 224 -8.79 8.74 -18.33
C GLY A 224 -7.86 9.27 -17.24
N GLU A 225 -8.19 9.11 -15.96
CA GLU A 225 -7.32 9.50 -14.85
C GLU A 225 -6.26 8.42 -14.56
N LYS A 226 -5.16 8.85 -13.94
CA LYS A 226 -4.04 7.98 -13.53
C LYS A 226 -3.83 8.13 -12.03
N TRP A 227 -3.73 7.01 -11.33
CA TRP A 227 -3.62 6.97 -9.89
C TRP A 227 -2.44 6.11 -9.43
N ILE A 228 -1.74 6.56 -8.41
CA ILE A 228 -0.81 5.77 -7.62
C ILE A 228 -1.35 5.78 -6.20
N MET A 229 -1.53 4.62 -5.62
CA MET A 229 -1.87 4.50 -4.20
C MET A 229 -0.58 4.40 -3.40
N THR A 230 -0.48 5.19 -2.33
CA THR A 230 0.62 5.10 -1.39
C THR A 230 0.09 4.71 -0.02
N THR A 231 0.73 3.73 0.60
CA THR A 231 0.37 3.26 1.94
C THR A 231 1.59 3.23 2.84
N PRO A 232 1.50 3.70 4.09
CA PRO A 232 2.54 3.47 5.07
C PRO A 232 2.79 1.97 5.22
N TYR A 233 4.03 1.53 5.01
CA TYR A 233 4.36 0.11 4.98
C TYR A 233 4.97 -0.40 6.27
N PHE A 234 5.95 0.31 6.82
CA PHE A 234 6.65 -0.06 8.02
C PHE A 234 6.42 0.99 9.11
N GLN A 235 5.90 0.56 10.25
CA GLN A 235 5.56 1.44 11.35
C GLN A 235 6.35 1.09 12.61
N VAL A 236 6.64 2.09 13.41
CA VAL A 236 7.32 1.96 14.68
C VAL A 236 6.54 2.62 15.80
N ALA A 237 6.48 1.97 16.96
CA ALA A 237 5.96 2.52 18.21
C ALA A 237 6.98 2.31 19.34
N LEU A 238 6.87 3.11 20.38
CA LEU A 238 7.74 3.05 21.54
C LEU A 238 6.96 2.65 22.78
N ASN A 239 7.59 1.82 23.63
CA ASN A 239 7.00 1.40 24.89
C ASN A 239 6.85 2.60 25.83
N ARG A 240 5.69 2.73 26.47
CA ARG A 240 5.39 3.81 27.42
C ARG A 240 6.30 3.81 28.65
N ASP A 241 6.84 2.65 29.06
CA ASP A 241 7.76 2.56 30.20
C ASP A 241 9.00 3.45 30.03
N LEU A 242 9.37 3.80 28.79
CA LEU A 242 10.43 4.75 28.48
C LEU A 242 10.17 6.18 29.02
N GLU A 243 8.92 6.53 29.29
CA GLU A 243 8.60 7.84 29.91
C GLU A 243 9.17 7.96 31.33
N GLN A 244 9.40 6.83 32.00
CA GLN A 244 9.93 6.76 33.36
C GLN A 244 11.45 6.54 33.40
N ASP A 245 12.09 6.26 32.25
CA ASP A 245 13.54 6.03 32.15
C ASP A 245 14.15 6.95 31.07
N THR A 246 14.58 8.12 31.48
CA THR A 246 15.12 9.14 30.57
C THR A 246 16.34 8.65 29.82
N ALA A 247 17.28 7.94 30.47
CA ALA A 247 18.50 7.47 29.82
C ALA A 247 18.21 6.44 28.72
N ARG A 248 17.32 5.48 29.01
CA ARG A 248 16.88 4.47 28.05
C ARG A 248 16.08 5.10 26.91
N ARG A 249 15.18 6.05 27.21
CA ARG A 249 14.43 6.81 26.22
C ARG A 249 15.35 7.56 25.26
N GLU A 250 16.39 8.25 25.75
CA GLU A 250 17.34 8.97 24.89
C GLU A 250 18.04 8.04 23.89
N ILE A 251 18.38 6.81 24.30
CA ILE A 251 18.98 5.82 23.40
C ILE A 251 17.98 5.39 22.32
N VAL A 252 16.75 5.09 22.71
CA VAL A 252 15.69 4.65 21.81
C VAL A 252 15.31 5.76 20.82
N MET A 253 15.23 7.01 21.28
CA MET A 253 14.97 8.15 20.39
C MET A 253 16.10 8.35 19.36
N LYS A 254 17.38 8.10 19.74
CA LYS A 254 18.48 8.13 18.76
C LYS A 254 18.30 7.05 17.67
N VAL A 255 17.83 5.85 18.03
CA VAL A 255 17.52 4.81 17.04
C VAL A 255 16.41 5.28 16.10
N LEU A 256 15.33 5.83 16.64
CA LEU A 256 14.23 6.36 15.84
C LEU A 256 14.69 7.48 14.89
N ASN A 257 15.53 8.40 15.39
CA ASN A 257 16.12 9.46 14.57
C ASN A 257 16.99 8.92 13.42
N VAL A 258 17.74 7.83 13.66
CA VAL A 258 18.51 7.18 12.58
C VAL A 258 17.55 6.59 11.53
N MET A 259 16.46 5.94 11.94
CA MET A 259 15.47 5.37 11.02
C MET A 259 14.79 6.45 10.14
N LEU A 260 14.59 7.64 10.67
CA LEU A 260 13.96 8.78 9.99
C LEU A 260 14.97 9.77 9.38
N SER A 261 16.28 9.48 9.46
CA SER A 261 17.32 10.36 8.93
C SER A 261 17.29 10.39 7.40
N GLU A 262 17.82 11.49 6.82
CA GLU A 262 17.95 11.64 5.37
C GLU A 262 18.73 10.47 4.73
N ASP A 263 19.81 9.99 5.38
CA ASP A 263 20.58 8.84 4.89
C ASP A 263 19.72 7.55 4.84
N ALA A 264 18.94 7.29 5.89
CA ALA A 264 18.04 6.14 5.92
C ALA A 264 16.93 6.27 4.86
N GLN A 265 16.34 7.45 4.71
CA GLN A 265 15.31 7.71 3.70
C GLN A 265 15.86 7.58 2.27
N ASN A 266 17.08 8.03 2.01
CA ASN A 266 17.75 7.83 0.72
C ASN A 266 17.99 6.35 0.40
N ARG A 267 18.30 5.51 1.40
CA ARG A 267 18.43 4.06 1.22
C ARG A 267 17.07 3.41 0.94
N ILE A 268 16.02 3.84 1.64
CA ILE A 268 14.64 3.37 1.40
C ILE A 268 14.24 3.63 -0.05
N VAL A 269 14.51 4.83 -0.58
CA VAL A 269 14.26 5.15 -2.00
C VAL A 269 15.09 4.27 -2.94
N ALA A 270 16.37 4.05 -2.61
CA ALA A 270 17.25 3.20 -3.41
C ALA A 270 16.74 1.74 -3.49
N ASP A 271 16.03 1.27 -2.45
CA ASP A 271 15.38 -0.04 -2.40
C ASP A 271 13.97 -0.05 -3.03
N GLY A 272 13.55 1.06 -3.66
CA GLY A 272 12.30 1.16 -4.42
C GLY A 272 11.07 1.48 -3.57
N GLN A 273 11.21 1.77 -2.28
CA GLN A 273 10.13 2.25 -1.43
C GLN A 273 9.99 3.78 -1.48
N ASP A 274 8.86 4.30 -1.03
CA ASP A 274 8.61 5.74 -0.97
C ASP A 274 9.03 6.34 0.38
N VAL A 275 9.37 7.61 0.39
CA VAL A 275 9.78 8.34 1.59
C VAL A 275 8.60 9.01 2.28
N LEU A 276 8.75 9.25 3.58
CA LEU A 276 7.72 9.83 4.44
C LEU A 276 8.10 11.20 5.00
N SER A 277 9.31 11.69 4.71
CA SER A 277 9.83 12.96 5.22
C SER A 277 10.55 13.78 4.15
#